data_c4d522b1c9a0390f5f9c87f7d2c9cffd
#
_entry.id   c4d522b1c9a0390f5f9c87f7d2c9cffd
#
_cell.length_a   1.000
_cell.length_b   1.000
_cell.length_c   1.000
_cell.angle_alpha   90.00
_cell.angle_beta   90.00
_cell.angle_gamma   90.00
#
_symmetry.space_group_name_H-M   'P 1'
#
loop_
_entity.id
_entity.type
_entity.pdbx_description
1 polymer ?
#
loop_
_entity_poly.entity_id
_entity_poly.type
_entity_poly.pdbx_seq_one_letter_code
_entity_poly.pdbx_strand_id
1 'polypeptide(L)'
;INLPNPALRDWPALRIQHSLHPMVGNKYKVWPLLDFQSAIEDYLQGVTHIIRGKDLMDSTRKQTLLYEHFDWEYPETLYWGRVKIHEFGSFSTSGMRKDIEKGVFNGWDDPRLPTLRALQRRGFDADAMKDFWIDLGLTQKDISVSLQTIEAFNSSVIDERCERRAFVRDPKLLDIEFIDGNNLSTLSIKR
;
A
#
# COMPACT_ATOMS: atom_id res chain seq x y z
N ILE A 1 -30.67 -19.42 -12.72
CA ILE A 1 -29.58 -20.06 -11.96
C ILE A 1 -30.03 -20.15 -10.50
N ASN A 2 -30.11 -21.39 -9.96
CA ASN A 2 -30.60 -21.64 -8.57
C ASN A 2 -29.44 -21.67 -7.58
N LEU A 3 -28.57 -20.65 -7.60
CA LEU A 3 -27.50 -20.54 -6.61
C LEU A 3 -28.05 -19.96 -5.29
N PRO A 4 -27.63 -20.51 -4.13
CA PRO A 4 -28.07 -20.03 -2.81
C PRO A 4 -27.70 -18.56 -2.56
N ASN A 5 -26.51 -18.14 -3.01
CA ASN A 5 -26.04 -16.76 -2.84
C ASN A 5 -26.69 -15.82 -3.89
N PRO A 6 -27.53 -14.86 -3.48
CA PRO A 6 -28.18 -13.92 -4.41
C PRO A 6 -27.18 -13.11 -5.25
N ALA A 7 -26.01 -12.78 -4.71
CA ALA A 7 -24.98 -12.01 -5.40
C ALA A 7 -24.40 -12.72 -6.64
N LEU A 8 -24.62 -14.04 -6.77
CA LEU A 8 -24.17 -14.84 -7.91
C LEU A 8 -25.27 -15.06 -8.96
N ARG A 9 -26.52 -14.70 -8.66
CA ARG A 9 -27.65 -14.92 -9.59
C ARG A 9 -27.73 -13.82 -10.64
N ASP A 10 -27.73 -12.58 -10.16
CA ASP A 10 -27.86 -11.37 -10.98
C ASP A 10 -26.83 -10.34 -10.51
N TRP A 11 -25.96 -9.96 -11.40
CA TRP A 11 -24.99 -8.89 -11.11
C TRP A 11 -24.76 -8.05 -12.38
N PRO A 12 -24.62 -6.73 -12.24
CA PRO A 12 -24.41 -5.87 -13.39
C PRO A 12 -23.00 -6.05 -13.94
N ALA A 13 -22.89 -6.41 -15.21
CA ALA A 13 -21.62 -6.50 -15.93
C ALA A 13 -21.16 -5.14 -16.46
N LEU A 14 -22.13 -4.30 -16.87
CA LEU A 14 -21.89 -3.01 -17.51
C LEU A 14 -22.79 -1.95 -16.87
N ARG A 15 -22.39 -0.70 -16.93
CA ARG A 15 -23.23 0.44 -16.54
C ARG A 15 -23.11 1.60 -17.53
N ILE A 16 -24.16 2.39 -17.62
CA ILE A 16 -24.14 3.68 -18.33
C ILE A 16 -23.63 4.75 -17.36
N GLN A 17 -22.63 5.52 -17.80
CA GLN A 17 -22.03 6.60 -17.04
C GLN A 17 -22.06 7.89 -17.85
N HIS A 18 -22.64 8.95 -17.28
CA HIS A 18 -22.76 10.25 -17.93
C HIS A 18 -21.65 11.24 -17.52
N SER A 19 -20.91 10.95 -16.45
CA SER A 19 -19.78 11.76 -16.03
C SER A 19 -18.62 11.63 -17.02
N LEU A 20 -17.91 12.73 -17.24
CA LEU A 20 -16.73 12.72 -18.10
C LEU A 20 -15.63 11.84 -17.50
N HIS A 21 -15.08 10.95 -18.33
CA HIS A 21 -13.94 10.14 -17.94
C HIS A 21 -12.65 10.98 -18.05
N PRO A 22 -11.75 10.97 -17.04
CA PRO A 22 -10.58 11.84 -17.01
C PRO A 22 -9.64 11.69 -18.20
N MET A 23 -9.55 10.51 -18.82
CA MET A 23 -8.64 10.23 -19.93
C MET A 23 -9.30 10.33 -21.31
N VAL A 24 -10.56 9.94 -21.43
CA VAL A 24 -11.23 9.81 -22.74
C VAL A 24 -12.50 10.68 -22.88
N GLY A 25 -12.79 11.50 -21.89
CA GLY A 25 -13.93 12.42 -21.91
C GLY A 25 -15.26 11.67 -22.01
N ASN A 26 -16.06 12.03 -23.02
CA ASN A 26 -17.37 11.44 -23.28
C ASN A 26 -17.40 10.45 -24.46
N LYS A 27 -16.24 9.96 -24.89
CA LYS A 27 -16.09 9.02 -26.01
C LYS A 27 -16.90 7.76 -25.81
N TYR A 28 -16.98 7.25 -24.59
CA TYR A 28 -17.70 6.06 -24.22
C TYR A 28 -18.72 6.37 -23.12
N LYS A 29 -19.90 5.79 -23.21
CA LYS A 29 -20.97 5.92 -22.22
C LYS A 29 -21.23 4.64 -21.45
N VAL A 30 -20.91 3.50 -22.04
CA VAL A 30 -21.07 2.18 -21.42
C VAL A 30 -19.72 1.71 -20.92
N TRP A 31 -19.67 1.36 -19.63
CA TRP A 31 -18.46 0.98 -18.93
C TRP A 31 -18.64 -0.37 -18.27
N PRO A 32 -17.68 -1.29 -18.41
CA PRO A 32 -17.70 -2.55 -17.68
C PRO A 32 -17.46 -2.29 -16.19
N LEU A 33 -18.12 -3.11 -15.37
CA LEU A 33 -17.91 -3.10 -13.93
C LEU A 33 -16.77 -4.08 -13.55
N LEU A 34 -16.24 -3.93 -12.35
CA LEU A 34 -15.05 -4.59 -11.87
C LEU A 34 -15.06 -6.11 -12.12
N ASP A 35 -16.14 -6.80 -11.72
CA ASP A 35 -16.21 -8.25 -11.78
C ASP A 35 -16.13 -8.77 -13.24
N PHE A 36 -16.69 -8.02 -14.19
CA PHE A 36 -16.65 -8.39 -15.61
C PHE A 36 -15.33 -7.96 -16.26
N GLN A 37 -14.94 -6.68 -16.06
CA GLN A 37 -13.75 -6.10 -16.68
C GLN A 37 -12.47 -6.86 -16.27
N SER A 38 -12.25 -7.05 -14.97
CA SER A 38 -11.03 -7.71 -14.50
C SER A 38 -10.96 -9.17 -14.95
N ALA A 39 -12.09 -9.89 -15.01
CA ALA A 39 -12.10 -11.27 -15.51
C ALA A 39 -11.60 -11.37 -16.96
N ILE A 40 -12.08 -10.48 -17.82
CA ILE A 40 -11.67 -10.47 -19.25
C ILE A 40 -10.21 -10.01 -19.39
N GLU A 41 -9.79 -8.98 -18.66
CA GLU A 41 -8.42 -8.47 -18.68
C GLU A 41 -7.42 -9.50 -18.15
N ASP A 42 -7.75 -10.18 -17.05
CA ASP A 42 -6.90 -11.22 -16.47
C ASP A 42 -6.66 -12.37 -17.48
N TYR A 43 -7.70 -12.78 -18.21
CA TYR A 43 -7.57 -13.78 -19.28
C TYR A 43 -6.69 -13.28 -20.44
N LEU A 44 -6.98 -12.07 -20.96
CA LEU A 44 -6.26 -11.51 -22.10
C LEU A 44 -4.77 -11.25 -21.78
N GLN A 45 -4.44 -10.95 -20.53
CA GLN A 45 -3.08 -10.71 -20.08
C GLN A 45 -2.35 -11.99 -19.64
N GLY A 46 -3.01 -13.14 -19.62
CA GLY A 46 -2.43 -14.41 -19.19
C GLY A 46 -2.09 -14.45 -17.70
N VAL A 47 -2.91 -13.79 -16.87
CA VAL A 47 -2.73 -13.79 -15.41
C VAL A 47 -2.88 -15.22 -14.88
N THR A 48 -1.89 -15.68 -14.13
CA THR A 48 -1.87 -17.03 -13.54
C THR A 48 -2.26 -17.02 -12.05
N HIS A 49 -2.02 -15.93 -11.34
CA HIS A 49 -2.29 -15.79 -9.92
C HIS A 49 -2.94 -14.44 -9.61
N ILE A 50 -3.97 -14.45 -8.79
CA ILE A 50 -4.68 -13.27 -8.33
C ILE A 50 -4.54 -13.17 -6.82
N ILE A 51 -4.08 -12.02 -6.32
CA ILE A 51 -4.05 -11.72 -4.89
C ILE A 51 -5.05 -10.59 -4.63
N ARG A 52 -6.06 -10.85 -3.78
CA ARG A 52 -7.11 -9.88 -3.49
C ARG A 52 -7.57 -9.88 -2.04
N GLY A 53 -8.20 -8.80 -1.61
CA GLY A 53 -8.83 -8.74 -0.29
C GLY A 53 -9.94 -9.79 -0.14
N LYS A 54 -10.10 -10.34 1.05
CA LYS A 54 -11.14 -11.36 1.33
C LYS A 54 -12.57 -10.85 1.12
N ASP A 55 -12.77 -9.55 1.14
CA ASP A 55 -14.05 -8.89 0.83
C ASP A 55 -14.47 -9.04 -0.64
N LEU A 56 -13.56 -9.48 -1.52
CA LEU A 56 -13.80 -9.77 -2.93
C LEU A 56 -13.97 -11.28 -3.23
N MET A 57 -14.25 -12.11 -2.24
CA MET A 57 -14.47 -13.55 -2.45
C MET A 57 -15.67 -13.83 -3.37
N ASP A 58 -16.74 -13.03 -3.30
CA ASP A 58 -17.88 -13.17 -4.20
C ASP A 58 -17.53 -12.76 -5.63
N SER A 59 -16.60 -11.83 -5.83
CA SER A 59 -16.07 -11.50 -7.16
C SER A 59 -15.38 -12.70 -7.79
N THR A 60 -14.57 -13.44 -7.04
CA THR A 60 -13.93 -14.68 -7.53
C THR A 60 -14.98 -15.67 -8.01
N ARG A 61 -16.03 -15.92 -7.23
CA ARG A 61 -17.09 -16.86 -7.60
C ARG A 61 -17.81 -16.47 -8.90
N LYS A 62 -18.13 -15.17 -9.05
CA LYS A 62 -18.74 -14.63 -10.28
C LYS A 62 -17.83 -14.81 -11.48
N GLN A 63 -16.54 -14.52 -11.31
CA GLN A 63 -15.54 -14.63 -12.36
C GLN A 63 -15.27 -16.08 -12.75
N THR A 64 -15.24 -17.01 -11.78
CA THR A 64 -15.15 -18.45 -12.05
C THR A 64 -16.31 -18.92 -12.93
N LEU A 65 -17.55 -18.55 -12.60
CA LEU A 65 -18.71 -18.88 -13.42
C LEU A 65 -18.63 -18.29 -14.85
N LEU A 66 -18.06 -17.08 -14.98
CA LEU A 66 -17.85 -16.46 -16.28
C LEU A 66 -16.80 -17.26 -17.11
N TYR A 67 -15.71 -17.66 -16.49
CA TYR A 67 -14.67 -18.46 -17.12
C TYR A 67 -15.18 -19.84 -17.53
N GLU A 68 -15.94 -20.50 -16.67
CA GLU A 68 -16.62 -21.78 -17.01
C GLU A 68 -17.54 -21.64 -18.24
N HIS A 69 -18.20 -20.50 -18.40
CA HIS A 69 -19.07 -20.23 -19.55
C HIS A 69 -18.32 -20.09 -20.88
N PHE A 70 -17.04 -19.67 -20.81
CA PHE A 70 -16.16 -19.51 -21.96
C PHE A 70 -15.19 -20.67 -22.15
N ASP A 71 -15.28 -21.73 -21.36
CA ASP A 71 -14.32 -22.85 -21.33
C ASP A 71 -12.88 -22.38 -21.05
N TRP A 72 -12.74 -21.37 -20.18
CA TRP A 72 -11.45 -20.84 -19.74
C TRP A 72 -11.06 -21.39 -18.38
N GLU A 73 -9.74 -21.52 -18.13
CA GLU A 73 -9.20 -21.87 -16.83
C GLU A 73 -9.04 -20.60 -15.95
N TYR A 74 -9.66 -20.60 -14.76
CA TYR A 74 -9.60 -19.46 -13.86
C TYR A 74 -8.29 -19.44 -13.08
N PRO A 75 -7.62 -18.26 -12.94
CA PRO A 75 -6.36 -18.14 -12.22
C PRO A 75 -6.45 -18.57 -10.76
N GLU A 76 -5.33 -19.08 -10.22
CA GLU A 76 -5.22 -19.35 -8.79
C GLU A 76 -5.46 -18.06 -8.00
N THR A 77 -6.36 -18.11 -6.99
CA THR A 77 -6.72 -16.92 -6.25
C THR A 77 -6.37 -17.06 -4.78
N LEU A 78 -5.54 -16.15 -4.31
CA LEU A 78 -5.13 -16.01 -2.92
C LEU A 78 -5.82 -14.80 -2.29
N TYR A 79 -6.17 -14.91 -1.01
CA TYR A 79 -6.91 -13.87 -0.30
C TYR A 79 -6.11 -13.29 0.84
N TRP A 80 -6.29 -11.99 1.04
CA TRP A 80 -5.66 -11.26 2.11
C TRP A 80 -6.68 -10.62 3.04
N GLY A 81 -6.47 -10.80 4.35
CA GLY A 81 -7.21 -10.09 5.40
C GLY A 81 -6.77 -8.62 5.50
N ARG A 82 -7.47 -7.88 6.32
CA ARG A 82 -7.10 -6.48 6.59
C ARG A 82 -5.92 -6.43 7.55
N VAL A 83 -4.97 -5.54 7.25
CA VAL A 83 -3.88 -5.20 8.16
C VAL A 83 -4.14 -3.82 8.75
N LYS A 84 -4.20 -3.75 10.07
CA LYS A 84 -4.36 -2.51 10.83
C LYS A 84 -3.06 -2.18 11.55
N ILE A 85 -2.71 -0.90 11.58
CA ILE A 85 -1.61 -0.38 12.40
C ILE A 85 -2.26 0.32 13.59
N HIS A 86 -1.93 -0.13 14.80
CA HIS A 86 -2.59 0.32 16.04
C HIS A 86 -2.54 1.84 16.19
N GLU A 87 -1.38 2.44 15.96
CA GLU A 87 -1.12 3.86 16.21
C GLU A 87 -1.84 4.80 15.25
N PHE A 88 -2.26 4.29 14.07
CA PHE A 88 -3.02 5.09 13.12
C PHE A 88 -4.53 5.11 13.38
N GLY A 89 -5.04 4.20 14.21
CA GLY A 89 -6.48 4.12 14.49
C GLY A 89 -7.29 3.75 13.23
N SER A 90 -8.42 4.42 13.06
CA SER A 90 -9.34 4.15 11.93
C SER A 90 -9.37 5.33 10.96
N PHE A 91 -8.79 5.15 9.79
CA PHE A 91 -8.85 6.11 8.70
C PHE A 91 -9.62 5.54 7.49
N SER A 92 -10.31 6.41 6.77
CA SER A 92 -10.87 6.11 5.47
C SER A 92 -10.36 7.11 4.44
N THR A 93 -10.17 6.69 3.20
CA THR A 93 -9.70 7.58 2.11
C THR A 93 -10.62 8.79 1.94
N SER A 94 -11.94 8.60 2.04
CA SER A 94 -12.92 9.69 1.93
C SER A 94 -12.88 10.64 3.14
N GLY A 95 -12.63 10.11 4.34
CA GLY A 95 -12.43 10.91 5.55
C GLY A 95 -11.17 11.78 5.45
N MET A 96 -10.03 11.16 5.13
CA MET A 96 -8.77 11.87 4.94
C MET A 96 -8.88 12.98 3.89
N ARG A 97 -9.55 12.71 2.76
CA ARG A 97 -9.78 13.73 1.73
C ARG A 97 -10.54 14.94 2.27
N LYS A 98 -11.63 14.73 2.98
CA LYS A 98 -12.41 15.80 3.59
C LYS A 98 -11.61 16.63 4.59
N ASP A 99 -10.76 15.97 5.36
CA ASP A 99 -9.94 16.63 6.36
C ASP A 99 -8.78 17.42 5.73
N ILE A 100 -8.23 16.93 4.61
CA ILE A 100 -7.28 17.70 3.78
C ILE A 100 -7.98 18.93 3.17
N GLU A 101 -9.17 18.78 2.61
CA GLU A 101 -9.95 19.89 2.04
C GLU A 101 -10.30 20.96 3.08
N LYS A 102 -10.48 20.56 4.34
CA LYS A 102 -10.71 21.46 5.48
C LYS A 102 -9.43 22.07 6.06
N GLY A 103 -8.25 21.68 5.58
CA GLY A 103 -6.96 22.16 6.09
C GLY A 103 -6.54 21.54 7.42
N VAL A 104 -7.16 20.43 7.87
CA VAL A 104 -6.75 19.69 9.07
C VAL A 104 -5.39 19.00 8.82
N PHE A 105 -5.21 18.47 7.61
CA PHE A 105 -3.95 17.91 7.13
C PHE A 105 -3.43 18.71 5.94
N ASN A 106 -2.11 18.82 5.83
CA ASN A 106 -1.45 19.62 4.78
C ASN A 106 -1.47 18.94 3.39
N GLY A 107 -1.85 17.69 3.30
CA GLY A 107 -1.89 16.90 2.07
C GLY A 107 -1.80 15.42 2.35
N TRP A 108 -1.76 14.60 1.29
CA TRP A 108 -1.65 13.14 1.39
C TRP A 108 -0.32 12.65 1.95
N ASP A 109 0.68 13.50 2.00
CA ASP A 109 2.02 13.25 2.56
C ASP A 109 2.17 13.79 4.00
N ASP A 110 1.09 14.27 4.61
CA ASP A 110 1.13 14.72 6.01
C ASP A 110 1.60 13.54 6.90
N PRO A 111 2.67 13.72 7.71
CA PRO A 111 3.25 12.63 8.51
C PRO A 111 2.29 11.95 9.49
N ARG A 112 1.17 12.60 9.80
CA ARG A 112 0.13 12.06 10.69
C ARG A 112 -0.78 11.05 10.01
N LEU A 113 -0.75 10.96 8.67
CA LEU A 113 -1.60 10.07 7.89
C LEU A 113 -0.95 8.69 7.65
N PRO A 114 -1.77 7.61 7.54
CA PRO A 114 -1.29 6.27 7.22
C PRO A 114 -1.15 6.03 5.71
N THR A 115 -0.62 6.99 4.97
CA THR A 115 -0.41 6.87 3.54
C THR A 115 1.03 6.50 3.22
N LEU A 116 1.26 5.84 2.08
CA LEU A 116 2.63 5.54 1.62
C LEU A 116 3.46 6.80 1.44
N ARG A 117 2.86 7.92 0.99
CA ARG A 117 3.54 9.20 0.86
C ARG A 117 3.96 9.77 2.22
N ALA A 118 3.11 9.63 3.22
CA ALA A 118 3.42 10.04 4.58
C ALA A 118 4.53 9.17 5.19
N LEU A 119 4.49 7.86 4.99
CA LEU A 119 5.55 6.95 5.41
C LEU A 119 6.88 7.29 4.72
N GLN A 120 6.88 7.51 3.41
CA GLN A 120 8.06 7.97 2.67
C GLN A 120 8.62 9.27 3.25
N ARG A 121 7.77 10.26 3.53
CA ARG A 121 8.17 11.52 4.14
C ARG A 121 8.73 11.35 5.56
N ARG A 122 8.28 10.34 6.30
CA ARG A 122 8.82 9.95 7.61
C ARG A 122 10.15 9.20 7.52
N GLY A 123 10.64 8.85 6.33
CA GLY A 123 11.89 8.15 6.11
C GLY A 123 11.77 6.63 6.06
N PHE A 124 10.58 6.09 5.80
CA PHE A 124 10.43 4.67 5.54
C PHE A 124 10.91 4.32 4.13
N ASP A 125 11.78 3.32 4.07
CA ASP A 125 12.33 2.79 2.82
C ASP A 125 11.37 1.81 2.16
N ALA A 126 11.33 1.79 0.83
CA ALA A 126 10.44 0.92 0.08
C ALA A 126 10.79 -0.58 0.25
N ASP A 127 12.08 -0.89 0.38
CA ASP A 127 12.53 -2.28 0.55
C ASP A 127 12.16 -2.79 1.95
N ALA A 128 12.28 -1.95 2.99
CA ALA A 128 11.80 -2.27 4.33
C ALA A 128 10.29 -2.58 4.36
N MET A 129 9.51 -1.84 3.58
CA MET A 129 8.07 -2.10 3.45
C MET A 129 7.81 -3.43 2.74
N LYS A 130 8.56 -3.77 1.70
CA LYS A 130 8.45 -5.07 1.02
C LYS A 130 8.79 -6.22 1.96
N ASP A 131 9.92 -6.12 2.68
CA ASP A 131 10.36 -7.14 3.63
C ASP A 131 9.32 -7.39 4.71
N PHE A 132 8.73 -6.32 5.26
CA PHE A 132 7.62 -6.41 6.19
C PHE A 132 6.42 -7.19 5.61
N TRP A 133 6.01 -6.90 4.37
CA TRP A 133 4.88 -7.58 3.74
C TRP A 133 5.18 -9.03 3.39
N ILE A 134 6.41 -9.34 3.01
CA ILE A 134 6.86 -10.71 2.75
C ILE A 134 6.87 -11.54 4.04
N ASP A 135 7.41 -10.97 5.13
CA ASP A 135 7.45 -11.64 6.44
C ASP A 135 6.04 -11.88 6.99
N LEU A 136 5.14 -10.93 6.81
CA LEU A 136 3.74 -11.05 7.21
C LEU A 136 3.03 -12.20 6.51
N GLY A 137 3.37 -12.47 5.25
CA GLY A 137 2.79 -13.51 4.42
C GLY A 137 1.32 -13.27 4.06
N LEU A 138 0.75 -14.20 3.30
CA LEU A 138 -0.66 -14.16 2.90
C LEU A 138 -1.53 -14.88 3.95
N THR A 139 -2.47 -14.16 4.52
CA THR A 139 -3.45 -14.70 5.45
C THR A 139 -4.83 -14.06 5.26
N GLN A 140 -5.88 -14.86 5.35
CA GLN A 140 -7.26 -14.35 5.32
C GLN A 140 -7.70 -13.74 6.66
N LYS A 141 -6.92 -13.90 7.73
CA LYS A 141 -7.22 -13.31 9.02
C LYS A 141 -6.94 -11.82 9.01
N ASP A 142 -7.83 -11.05 9.65
CA ASP A 142 -7.53 -9.66 9.97
C ASP A 142 -6.48 -9.63 11.07
N ILE A 143 -5.43 -8.90 10.85
CA ILE A 143 -4.31 -8.76 11.78
C ILE A 143 -4.11 -7.30 12.17
N SER A 144 -3.53 -7.10 13.34
CA SER A 144 -3.14 -5.78 13.81
C SER A 144 -1.67 -5.83 14.21
N VAL A 145 -0.92 -4.85 13.73
CA VAL A 145 0.51 -4.70 14.02
C VAL A 145 0.77 -3.34 14.65
N SER A 146 1.85 -3.23 15.41
CA SER A 146 2.31 -1.92 15.89
C SER A 146 3.16 -1.23 14.82
N LEU A 147 3.17 0.08 14.83
CA LEU A 147 4.08 0.85 13.98
C LEU A 147 5.55 0.51 14.27
N GLN A 148 5.87 0.22 15.54
CA GLN A 148 7.19 -0.20 15.97
C GLN A 148 7.69 -1.45 15.22
N THR A 149 6.80 -2.38 14.86
CA THR A 149 7.18 -3.54 14.04
C THR A 149 7.68 -3.10 12.66
N ILE A 150 6.97 -2.18 12.01
CA ILE A 150 7.40 -1.65 10.70
C ILE A 150 8.67 -0.81 10.84
N GLU A 151 8.81 -0.06 11.91
CA GLU A 151 10.02 0.72 12.23
C GLU A 151 11.25 -0.19 12.43
N ALA A 152 11.08 -1.38 12.98
CA ALA A 152 12.18 -2.35 13.11
C ALA A 152 12.69 -2.83 11.75
N PHE A 153 11.79 -3.16 10.81
CA PHE A 153 12.17 -3.47 9.42
C PHE A 153 12.88 -2.28 8.77
N ASN A 154 12.35 -1.07 8.94
CA ASN A 154 12.96 0.12 8.39
C ASN A 154 14.37 0.35 8.94
N SER A 155 14.54 0.19 10.24
CA SER A 155 15.84 0.35 10.90
C SER A 155 16.88 -0.64 10.36
N SER A 156 16.50 -1.90 10.14
CA SER A 156 17.42 -2.90 9.59
C SER A 156 17.93 -2.56 8.19
N VAL A 157 17.08 -1.95 7.36
CA VAL A 157 17.42 -1.58 5.98
C VAL A 157 18.23 -0.28 5.92
N ILE A 158 17.92 0.71 6.75
CA ILE A 158 18.58 2.03 6.66
C ILE A 158 19.82 2.16 7.53
N ASP A 159 20.04 1.27 8.51
CA ASP A 159 21.09 1.42 9.53
C ASP A 159 22.50 1.58 8.96
N GLU A 160 22.83 0.86 7.88
CA GLU A 160 24.13 0.94 7.22
C GLU A 160 24.27 2.17 6.30
N ARG A 161 23.15 2.73 5.82
CA ARG A 161 23.10 3.80 4.81
C ARG A 161 22.94 5.19 5.41
N CYS A 162 22.41 5.28 6.63
CA CYS A 162 22.10 6.56 7.25
C CYS A 162 23.25 7.06 8.13
N GLU A 163 23.58 8.32 7.96
CA GLU A 163 24.47 9.03 8.86
C GLU A 163 23.82 9.15 10.24
N ARG A 164 24.60 8.86 11.28
CA ARG A 164 24.21 9.07 12.67
C ARG A 164 24.67 10.44 13.14
N ARG A 165 23.71 11.28 13.49
CA ARG A 165 24.00 12.62 13.98
C ARG A 165 23.46 12.75 15.39
N ALA A 166 24.29 13.26 16.31
CA ALA A 166 23.89 13.61 17.65
C ALA A 166 23.47 15.08 17.71
N PHE A 167 22.36 15.35 18.35
CA PHE A 167 21.96 16.72 18.68
C PHE A 167 22.52 17.07 20.04
N VAL A 168 23.33 18.14 20.10
CA VAL A 168 23.87 18.68 21.34
C VAL A 168 23.24 20.06 21.59
N ARG A 169 22.52 20.20 22.70
CA ARG A 169 21.94 21.48 23.10
C ARG A 169 23.06 22.39 23.63
N ASP A 170 23.10 23.64 23.19
CA ASP A 170 24.08 24.64 23.59
C ASP A 170 25.55 24.15 23.43
N PRO A 171 25.98 23.73 22.20
CA PRO A 171 27.28 23.16 21.99
C PRO A 171 28.38 24.22 22.24
N LYS A 172 29.45 23.82 22.90
CA LYS A 172 30.68 24.60 22.95
C LYS A 172 31.58 24.10 21.80
N LEU A 173 31.95 25.02 20.94
CA LEU A 173 32.95 24.75 19.91
C LEU A 173 34.35 24.86 20.52
N LEU A 174 35.18 23.86 20.29
CA LEU A 174 36.56 23.85 20.71
C LEU A 174 37.45 23.77 19.49
N ASP A 175 38.40 24.67 19.40
CA ASP A 175 39.49 24.57 18.43
C ASP A 175 40.53 23.56 18.93
N ILE A 176 40.87 22.57 18.11
CA ILE A 176 41.83 21.53 18.46
C ILE A 176 43.07 21.78 17.61
N GLU A 177 44.19 22.13 18.24
CA GLU A 177 45.49 22.18 17.60
C GLU A 177 46.25 20.86 17.87
N PHE A 178 46.73 20.28 16.79
CA PHE A 178 47.56 19.06 16.89
C PHE A 178 49.05 19.47 16.99
N ILE A 179 49.68 19.07 18.08
CA ILE A 179 51.07 19.42 18.38
C ILE A 179 52.02 18.84 17.34
N ASP A 180 51.65 17.76 16.65
CA ASP A 180 52.49 17.06 15.69
C ASP A 180 52.25 17.49 14.21
N GLY A 181 51.52 18.56 13.97
CA GLY A 181 51.28 19.09 12.62
C GLY A 181 50.39 18.22 11.71
N ASN A 182 49.79 17.16 12.22
CA ASN A 182 48.84 16.32 11.49
C ASN A 182 47.43 16.89 11.58
N ASN A 183 46.94 17.43 10.48
CA ASN A 183 45.55 17.81 10.36
C ASN A 183 44.69 16.58 10.12
N LEU A 184 43.92 16.14 11.12
CA LEU A 184 42.89 15.13 10.94
C LEU A 184 41.67 15.76 10.26
N SER A 185 41.47 15.42 9.00
CA SER A 185 40.26 15.84 8.24
C SER A 185 39.01 15.04 8.61
N THR A 186 39.20 13.89 9.26
CA THR A 186 38.11 12.96 9.60
C THR A 186 38.41 12.20 10.88
N LEU A 187 37.48 12.19 11.83
CA LEU A 187 37.52 11.36 13.04
C LEU A 187 36.52 10.20 12.88
N SER A 188 37.01 8.96 12.82
CA SER A 188 36.15 7.78 12.85
C SER A 188 35.96 7.29 14.28
N ILE A 189 34.72 7.30 14.76
CA ILE A 189 34.34 6.75 16.06
C ILE A 189 33.89 5.30 15.81
N LYS A 190 34.66 4.32 16.32
CA LYS A 190 34.20 2.93 16.32
C LYS A 190 33.00 2.77 17.26
N ARG A 191 32.01 2.00 16.83
CA ARG A 191 30.83 1.59 17.60
C ARG A 191 31.19 0.63 18.72
#